data_3daa307adca69ed6b7c6a382536ceac5
#
_entry.id   3daa307adca69ed6b7c6a382536ceac5
#
_cell.length_a   1.000
_cell.length_b   1.000
_cell.length_c   1.000
_cell.angle_alpha   90.00
_cell.angle_beta   90.00
_cell.angle_gamma   90.00
#
_symmetry.space_group_name_H-M   'P 1'
#
loop_
_entity.id
_entity.type
_entity.pdbx_description
1 polymer ?
#
loop_
_entity_poly.entity_id
_entity_poly.type
_entity_poly.pdbx_seq_one_letter_code
_entity_poly.pdbx_strand_id
1 'polypeptide(L)'
;MGKLIEVIGPSGVGKTTLVNALSRKTQFATAYEGHIERPFQALFKQDRRYGLANQMDYLILRAEQEKELRASASTGLMDGGLDLDYHGFARLFYAHGWLSKSEFDLCRRFYELTRSLLQVPDLIVHLTASEEIIRARLALRQRINIASAEDTVLFNQFLDEWLVTLPAEQLLRLDVSAEDTEFGQSVPRILAQL
;
A
#
# COMPACT_ATOMS: atom_id res chain seq x y z
N MET A 1 -17.29 -9.19 9.93
CA MET A 1 -15.95 -8.57 9.98
C MET A 1 -16.14 -7.06 9.98
N GLY A 2 -15.25 -6.31 10.67
CA GLY A 2 -15.27 -4.85 10.63
C GLY A 2 -14.95 -4.31 9.24
N LYS A 3 -15.45 -3.11 8.91
CA LYS A 3 -15.12 -2.41 7.66
C LYS A 3 -13.63 -2.09 7.59
N LEU A 4 -13.05 -2.12 6.40
CA LEU A 4 -11.64 -1.82 6.14
C LEU A 4 -11.48 -0.88 4.96
N ILE A 5 -10.68 0.15 5.16
CA ILE A 5 -10.22 1.09 4.12
C ILE A 5 -8.73 0.87 3.92
N GLU A 6 -8.32 0.65 2.69
CA GLU A 6 -6.91 0.58 2.31
C GLU A 6 -6.51 1.82 1.49
N VAL A 7 -5.48 2.53 1.93
CA VAL A 7 -4.92 3.69 1.20
C VAL A 7 -3.71 3.21 0.40
N ILE A 8 -3.81 3.24 -0.91
CA ILE A 8 -2.78 2.73 -1.82
C ILE A 8 -2.20 3.81 -2.73
N GLY A 9 -1.12 3.50 -3.38
CA GLY A 9 -0.42 4.36 -4.34
C GLY A 9 1.10 4.25 -4.20
N PRO A 10 1.87 4.88 -5.09
CA PRO A 10 3.32 4.76 -5.12
C PRO A 10 3.99 5.33 -3.86
N SER A 11 5.26 4.98 -3.66
CA SER A 11 6.07 5.60 -2.62
C SER A 11 6.15 7.11 -2.83
N GLY A 12 6.01 7.89 -1.75
CA GLY A 12 6.07 9.36 -1.85
C GLY A 12 4.74 10.06 -2.15
N VAL A 13 3.68 9.34 -2.53
CA VAL A 13 2.39 9.97 -2.88
C VAL A 13 1.68 10.64 -1.70
N GLY A 14 1.93 10.20 -0.44
CA GLY A 14 1.34 10.82 0.76
C GLY A 14 0.40 9.92 1.55
N LYS A 15 0.42 8.60 1.35
CA LYS A 15 -0.45 7.63 2.06
C LYS A 15 -0.48 7.82 3.57
N THR A 16 0.69 7.77 4.22
CA THR A 16 0.83 7.93 5.68
C THR A 16 0.30 9.28 6.16
N THR A 17 0.54 10.34 5.40
CA THR A 17 0.05 11.70 5.73
C THR A 17 -1.46 11.76 5.68
N LEU A 18 -2.09 11.16 4.64
CA LEU A 18 -3.54 11.08 4.53
C LEU A 18 -4.17 10.24 5.65
N VAL A 19 -3.58 9.07 5.98
CA VAL A 19 -4.04 8.24 7.09
C VAL A 19 -4.02 9.03 8.41
N ASN A 20 -2.96 9.80 8.66
CA ASN A 20 -2.89 10.69 9.82
C ASN A 20 -3.94 11.81 9.77
N ALA A 21 -4.20 12.41 8.60
CA ALA A 21 -5.21 13.45 8.45
C ALA A 21 -6.63 12.92 8.72
N LEU A 22 -6.97 11.73 8.21
CA LEU A 22 -8.23 11.04 8.48
C LEU A 22 -8.40 10.71 9.97
N SER A 23 -7.36 10.17 10.60
CA SER A 23 -7.39 9.76 12.02
C SER A 23 -7.54 10.96 12.98
N ARG A 24 -7.23 12.18 12.54
CA ARG A 24 -7.52 13.40 13.29
C ARG A 24 -9.00 13.83 13.21
N LYS A 25 -9.73 13.36 12.20
CA LYS A 25 -11.13 13.76 11.96
C LYS A 25 -12.14 12.79 12.55
N THR A 26 -11.81 11.50 12.59
CA THR A 26 -12.68 10.48 13.16
C THR A 26 -11.87 9.32 13.70
N GLN A 27 -12.50 8.51 14.56
CA GLN A 27 -11.84 7.38 15.18
C GLN A 27 -11.77 6.19 14.22
N PHE A 28 -10.55 5.80 13.85
CA PHE A 28 -10.24 4.59 13.13
C PHE A 28 -9.37 3.65 13.98
N ALA A 29 -9.48 2.34 13.75
CA ALA A 29 -8.41 1.42 14.06
C ALA A 29 -7.39 1.51 12.93
N THR A 30 -6.14 1.93 13.21
CA THR A 30 -5.15 2.22 12.17
C THR A 30 -4.01 1.21 12.15
N ALA A 31 -3.58 0.82 10.95
CA ALA A 31 -2.33 0.11 10.74
C ALA A 31 -1.43 0.89 9.77
N TYR A 32 -0.19 1.11 10.19
CA TYR A 32 0.81 1.81 9.40
C TYR A 32 1.82 0.83 8.80
N GLU A 33 2.44 1.23 7.69
CA GLU A 33 3.57 0.49 7.12
C GLU A 33 4.71 0.32 8.13
N GLY A 34 4.76 1.22 9.11
CA GLY A 34 5.81 1.27 10.11
C GLY A 34 7.04 2.04 9.62
N HIS A 35 7.74 2.69 10.57
CA HIS A 35 8.97 3.42 10.27
C HIS A 35 10.22 2.61 10.63
N ILE A 36 10.03 1.44 11.27
CA ILE A 36 11.14 0.57 11.68
C ILE A 36 11.48 -0.33 10.50
N GLU A 37 12.75 -0.29 10.11
CA GLU A 37 13.27 -1.18 9.07
C GLU A 37 13.13 -2.63 9.51
N ARG A 38 12.46 -3.42 8.68
CA ARG A 38 12.26 -4.85 8.97
C ARG A 38 13.56 -5.65 8.73
N PRO A 39 13.77 -6.75 9.45
CA PRO A 39 15.01 -7.53 9.35
C PRO A 39 15.34 -7.95 7.92
N PHE A 40 14.36 -8.49 7.17
CA PHE A 40 14.59 -8.91 5.78
C PHE A 40 14.70 -7.73 4.81
N GLN A 41 14.13 -6.57 5.12
CA GLN A 41 14.34 -5.35 4.35
C GLN A 41 15.79 -4.87 4.44
N ALA A 42 16.37 -4.90 5.64
CA ALA A 42 17.78 -4.56 5.84
C ALA A 42 18.71 -5.51 5.07
N LEU A 43 18.42 -6.81 5.11
CA LEU A 43 19.17 -7.82 4.36
C LEU A 43 19.02 -7.66 2.85
N PHE A 44 17.79 -7.42 2.36
CA PHE A 44 17.52 -7.21 0.94
C PHE A 44 18.24 -5.98 0.37
N LYS A 45 18.41 -4.92 1.15
CA LYS A 45 19.19 -3.74 0.71
C LYS A 45 20.64 -4.08 0.45
N GLN A 46 21.21 -5.04 1.19
CA GLN A 46 22.59 -5.51 1.05
C GLN A 46 22.72 -6.58 -0.03
N ASP A 47 21.74 -7.47 -0.14
CA ASP A 47 21.77 -8.60 -1.07
C ASP A 47 20.37 -8.95 -1.58
N ARG A 48 20.20 -8.85 -2.90
CA ARG A 48 18.92 -9.09 -3.57
C ARG A 48 18.40 -10.53 -3.45
N ARG A 49 19.24 -11.49 -3.05
CA ARG A 49 18.81 -12.86 -2.72
C ARG A 49 17.74 -12.92 -1.61
N TYR A 50 17.65 -11.91 -0.79
CA TYR A 50 16.61 -11.82 0.24
C TYR A 50 15.27 -11.26 -0.28
N GLY A 51 15.10 -11.16 -1.61
CA GLY A 51 13.87 -10.62 -2.23
C GLY A 51 12.61 -11.36 -1.80
N LEU A 52 12.62 -12.71 -1.86
CA LEU A 52 11.50 -13.52 -1.40
C LEU A 52 11.22 -13.34 0.09
N ALA A 53 12.26 -13.43 0.92
CA ALA A 53 12.10 -13.30 2.37
C ALA A 53 11.53 -11.92 2.73
N ASN A 54 12.00 -10.85 2.07
CA ASN A 54 11.47 -9.51 2.25
C ASN A 54 10.00 -9.42 1.84
N GLN A 55 9.62 -9.94 0.67
CA GLN A 55 8.24 -9.88 0.21
C GLN A 55 7.30 -10.71 1.07
N MET A 56 7.69 -11.91 1.47
CA MET A 56 6.87 -12.75 2.36
C MET A 56 6.69 -12.12 3.74
N ASP A 57 7.74 -11.50 4.30
CA ASP A 57 7.67 -10.80 5.58
C ASP A 57 6.65 -9.64 5.53
N TYR A 58 6.62 -8.87 4.43
CA TYR A 58 5.62 -7.81 4.24
C TYR A 58 4.21 -8.37 4.02
N LEU A 59 4.03 -9.37 3.16
CA LEU A 59 2.71 -9.96 2.90
C LEU A 59 2.10 -10.57 4.18
N ILE A 60 2.90 -11.23 5.01
CA ILE A 60 2.47 -11.77 6.30
C ILE A 60 2.08 -10.63 7.24
N LEU A 61 2.93 -9.60 7.39
CA LEU A 61 2.63 -8.43 8.22
C LEU A 61 1.28 -7.81 7.84
N ARG A 62 1.02 -7.62 6.54
CA ARG A 62 -0.23 -7.01 6.07
C ARG A 62 -1.44 -7.87 6.36
N ALA A 63 -1.32 -9.19 6.21
CA ALA A 63 -2.38 -10.12 6.57
C ALA A 63 -2.69 -10.10 8.08
N GLU A 64 -1.66 -10.03 8.93
CA GLU A 64 -1.81 -9.90 10.38
C GLU A 64 -2.49 -8.58 10.75
N GLN A 65 -2.01 -7.46 10.22
CA GLN A 65 -2.59 -6.13 10.43
C GLN A 65 -4.06 -6.07 10.00
N GLU A 66 -4.38 -6.58 8.82
CA GLU A 66 -5.75 -6.61 8.32
C GLU A 66 -6.66 -7.46 9.23
N LYS A 67 -6.19 -8.64 9.66
CA LYS A 67 -6.92 -9.50 10.60
C LYS A 67 -7.22 -8.77 11.91
N GLU A 68 -6.25 -8.05 12.48
CA GLU A 68 -6.42 -7.28 13.71
C GLU A 68 -7.43 -6.13 13.51
N LEU A 69 -7.31 -5.37 12.42
CA LEU A 69 -8.23 -4.27 12.11
C LEU A 69 -9.67 -4.77 11.95
N ARG A 70 -9.87 -5.91 11.27
CA ARG A 70 -11.20 -6.49 11.07
C ARG A 70 -11.80 -7.08 12.34
N ALA A 71 -10.99 -7.34 13.37
CA ALA A 71 -11.47 -7.74 14.71
C ALA A 71 -11.86 -6.52 15.58
N SER A 72 -11.48 -5.29 15.17
CA SER A 72 -11.83 -4.08 15.88
C SER A 72 -13.31 -3.73 15.74
N ALA A 73 -13.85 -3.01 16.74
CA ALA A 73 -15.19 -2.41 16.67
C ALA A 73 -15.23 -1.15 15.80
N SER A 74 -14.08 -0.51 15.57
CA SER A 74 -13.95 0.67 14.72
C SER A 74 -13.62 0.27 13.28
N THR A 75 -13.95 1.13 12.31
CA THR A 75 -13.51 0.96 10.92
C THR A 75 -11.98 0.92 10.86
N GLY A 76 -11.43 -0.11 10.21
CA GLY A 76 -10.00 -0.25 9.97
C GLY A 76 -9.52 0.72 8.88
N LEU A 77 -8.34 1.29 9.05
CA LEU A 77 -7.68 2.17 8.09
C LEU A 77 -6.22 1.76 7.95
N MET A 78 -5.82 1.29 6.75
CA MET A 78 -4.46 0.83 6.47
C MET A 78 -3.68 1.82 5.61
N ASP A 79 -2.43 2.11 6.01
CA ASP A 79 -1.41 2.76 5.20
C ASP A 79 -0.71 1.73 4.32
N GLY A 80 -1.12 1.59 3.08
CA GLY A 80 -0.83 0.44 2.24
C GLY A 80 -1.65 -0.77 2.68
N GLY A 81 -1.30 -1.96 2.22
CA GLY A 81 -1.96 -3.19 2.61
C GLY A 81 -1.52 -4.39 1.80
N LEU A 82 -2.22 -5.50 2.00
CA LEU A 82 -1.90 -6.76 1.35
C LEU A 82 -1.99 -6.65 -0.19
N ASP A 83 -3.01 -5.94 -0.67
CA ASP A 83 -3.24 -5.75 -2.11
C ASP A 83 -2.14 -4.90 -2.75
N LEU A 84 -1.76 -3.80 -2.09
CA LEU A 84 -0.65 -2.97 -2.55
C LEU A 84 0.68 -3.74 -2.58
N ASP A 85 0.98 -4.51 -1.53
CA ASP A 85 2.24 -5.25 -1.44
C ASP A 85 2.29 -6.38 -2.47
N TYR A 86 1.17 -7.03 -2.81
CA TYR A 86 1.16 -8.05 -3.85
C TYR A 86 1.11 -7.43 -5.26
N HIS A 87 0.10 -6.60 -5.57
CA HIS A 87 -0.11 -6.07 -6.93
C HIS A 87 0.93 -5.03 -7.34
N GLY A 88 1.49 -4.30 -6.38
CA GLY A 88 2.56 -3.32 -6.62
C GLY A 88 3.95 -3.94 -6.43
N PHE A 89 4.33 -4.19 -5.17
CA PHE A 89 5.72 -4.51 -4.83
C PHE A 89 6.17 -5.91 -5.25
N ALA A 90 5.37 -6.97 -5.06
CA ALA A 90 5.78 -8.31 -5.49
C ALA A 90 5.93 -8.39 -7.02
N ARG A 91 5.05 -7.72 -7.77
CA ARG A 91 5.16 -7.62 -9.23
C ARG A 91 6.39 -6.82 -9.65
N LEU A 92 6.68 -5.71 -8.96
CA LEU A 92 7.87 -4.89 -9.21
C LEU A 92 9.15 -5.71 -8.96
N PHE A 93 9.21 -6.45 -7.85
CA PHE A 93 10.34 -7.32 -7.54
C PHE A 93 10.55 -8.40 -8.59
N TYR A 94 9.48 -8.99 -9.10
CA TYR A 94 9.55 -9.97 -10.19
C TYR A 94 10.03 -9.32 -11.49
N ALA A 95 9.53 -8.14 -11.84
CA ALA A 95 9.95 -7.41 -13.04
C ALA A 95 11.43 -7.04 -13.02
N HIS A 96 11.99 -6.73 -11.84
CA HIS A 96 13.43 -6.49 -11.65
C HIS A 96 14.27 -7.76 -11.57
N GLY A 97 13.67 -8.95 -11.62
CA GLY A 97 14.40 -10.20 -11.45
C GLY A 97 14.91 -10.46 -10.02
N TRP A 98 14.38 -9.73 -9.03
CA TRP A 98 14.67 -9.94 -7.59
C TRP A 98 13.85 -11.08 -7.00
N LEU A 99 12.85 -11.55 -7.74
CA LEU A 99 12.12 -12.79 -7.53
C LEU A 99 12.23 -13.63 -8.80
N SER A 100 12.56 -14.91 -8.65
CA SER A 100 12.36 -15.90 -9.71
C SER A 100 10.86 -16.12 -9.94
N LYS A 101 10.51 -16.78 -11.05
CA LYS A 101 9.10 -17.15 -11.32
C LYS A 101 8.49 -17.97 -10.18
N SER A 102 9.22 -18.95 -9.66
CA SER A 102 8.74 -19.82 -8.57
C SER A 102 8.52 -19.05 -7.27
N GLU A 103 9.37 -18.08 -6.96
CA GLU A 103 9.24 -17.21 -5.79
C GLU A 103 8.05 -16.24 -5.93
N PHE A 104 7.86 -15.66 -7.11
CA PHE A 104 6.68 -14.86 -7.39
C PHE A 104 5.39 -15.69 -7.32
N ASP A 105 5.39 -16.92 -7.86
CA ASP A 105 4.26 -17.84 -7.74
C ASP A 105 3.96 -18.21 -6.28
N LEU A 106 4.97 -18.26 -5.41
CA LEU A 106 4.77 -18.46 -3.96
C LEU A 106 4.09 -17.25 -3.33
N CYS A 107 4.53 -16.03 -3.63
CA CYS A 107 3.86 -14.79 -3.19
C CYS A 107 2.40 -14.76 -3.66
N ARG A 108 2.13 -15.12 -4.92
CA ARG A 108 0.78 -15.19 -5.49
C ARG A 108 -0.10 -16.17 -4.72
N ARG A 109 0.38 -17.39 -4.48
CA ARG A 109 -0.38 -18.42 -3.73
C ARG A 109 -0.68 -17.99 -2.30
N PHE A 110 0.27 -17.34 -1.63
CA PHE A 110 0.05 -16.77 -0.31
C PHE A 110 -1.04 -15.69 -0.34
N TYR A 111 -0.96 -14.76 -1.30
CA TYR A 111 -1.95 -13.70 -1.48
C TYR A 111 -3.34 -14.27 -1.76
N GLU A 112 -3.47 -15.19 -2.72
CA GLU A 112 -4.75 -15.82 -3.07
C GLU A 112 -5.37 -16.58 -1.89
N LEU A 113 -4.56 -17.36 -1.16
CA LEU A 113 -5.01 -18.04 0.06
C LEU A 113 -5.50 -17.05 1.11
N THR A 114 -4.74 -15.97 1.35
CA THR A 114 -5.11 -14.94 2.33
C THR A 114 -6.42 -14.26 1.92
N ARG A 115 -6.61 -13.91 0.64
CA ARG A 115 -7.85 -13.32 0.12
C ARG A 115 -9.04 -14.29 0.17
N SER A 116 -8.81 -15.60 0.15
CA SER A 116 -9.89 -16.58 0.38
C SER A 116 -10.36 -16.63 1.84
N LEU A 117 -9.53 -16.17 2.78
CA LEU A 117 -9.82 -16.15 4.23
C LEU A 117 -10.24 -14.76 4.72
N LEU A 118 -9.68 -13.71 4.13
CA LEU A 118 -9.99 -12.31 4.44
C LEU A 118 -10.70 -11.68 3.24
N GLN A 119 -11.85 -11.06 3.49
CA GLN A 119 -12.56 -10.30 2.45
C GLN A 119 -11.66 -9.18 1.89
N VAL A 120 -11.89 -8.82 0.62
CA VAL A 120 -11.27 -7.61 0.04
C VAL A 120 -11.66 -6.36 0.87
N PRO A 121 -10.83 -5.30 0.89
CA PRO A 121 -11.18 -4.05 1.57
C PRO A 121 -12.52 -3.49 1.07
N ASP A 122 -13.30 -2.90 1.99
CA ASP A 122 -14.59 -2.30 1.66
C ASP A 122 -14.42 -1.04 0.79
N LEU A 123 -13.30 -0.34 0.96
CA LEU A 123 -12.92 0.82 0.16
C LEU A 123 -11.41 0.83 -0.07
N ILE A 124 -11.03 0.98 -1.33
CA ILE A 124 -9.64 1.23 -1.74
C ILE A 124 -9.54 2.70 -2.17
N VAL A 125 -8.72 3.46 -1.47
CA VAL A 125 -8.41 4.86 -1.78
C VAL A 125 -7.09 4.90 -2.53
N HIS A 126 -7.15 5.05 -3.84
CA HIS A 126 -5.97 5.14 -4.69
C HIS A 126 -5.51 6.59 -4.86
N LEU A 127 -4.34 6.88 -4.30
CA LEU A 127 -3.69 8.18 -4.42
C LEU A 127 -2.79 8.22 -5.65
N THR A 128 -2.93 9.28 -6.43
CA THR A 128 -2.02 9.64 -7.51
C THR A 128 -1.48 11.04 -7.28
N ALA A 129 -0.29 11.32 -7.81
CA ALA A 129 0.28 12.66 -7.89
C ALA A 129 1.21 12.76 -9.10
N SER A 130 1.51 13.98 -9.54
CA SER A 130 2.46 14.18 -10.63
C SER A 130 3.84 13.62 -10.26
N GLU A 131 4.59 13.16 -11.26
CA GLU A 131 5.94 12.62 -11.07
C GLU A 131 6.86 13.62 -10.37
N GLU A 132 6.75 14.90 -10.73
CA GLU A 132 7.51 15.99 -10.12
C GLU A 132 7.27 16.07 -8.59
N ILE A 133 6.01 16.02 -8.17
CA ILE A 133 5.63 16.06 -6.74
C ILE A 133 6.14 14.81 -6.01
N ILE A 134 5.99 13.63 -6.61
CA ILE A 134 6.49 12.38 -6.01
C ILE A 134 8.01 12.46 -5.86
N ARG A 135 8.73 12.89 -6.89
CA ARG A 135 10.19 13.04 -6.87
C ARG A 135 10.65 14.03 -5.80
N ALA A 136 10.00 15.19 -5.70
CA ALA A 136 10.28 16.19 -4.67
C ALA A 136 10.05 15.64 -3.27
N ARG A 137 8.93 14.94 -3.03
CA ARG A 137 8.62 14.33 -1.73
C ARG A 137 9.58 13.20 -1.36
N LEU A 138 10.02 12.39 -2.33
CA LEU A 138 11.01 11.33 -2.11
C LEU A 138 12.39 11.90 -1.77
N ALA A 139 12.80 13.00 -2.41
CA ALA A 139 14.08 13.67 -2.14
C ALA A 139 14.18 14.25 -0.72
N LEU A 140 13.05 14.64 -0.11
CA LEU A 140 12.99 15.12 1.28
C LEU A 140 13.02 14.01 2.31
N ARG A 141 12.85 12.73 1.91
CA ARG A 141 12.88 11.60 2.86
C ARG A 141 14.32 11.23 3.22
N GLN A 142 14.59 11.09 4.51
CA GLN A 142 15.89 10.66 5.04
C GLN A 142 16.12 9.13 4.95
N ARG A 143 15.16 8.37 4.45
CA ARG A 143 15.25 6.90 4.36
C ARG A 143 15.46 6.43 2.92
N ILE A 144 16.18 5.32 2.76
CA ILE A 144 16.39 4.66 1.47
C ILE A 144 15.05 4.05 1.02
N ASN A 145 14.56 4.49 -0.13
CA ASN A 145 13.36 3.91 -0.74
C ASN A 145 13.73 2.59 -1.44
N ILE A 146 12.87 1.58 -1.36
CA ILE A 146 13.02 0.30 -2.09
C ILE A 146 12.68 0.52 -3.56
N ALA A 147 11.61 1.27 -3.84
CA ALA A 147 11.23 1.70 -5.18
C ALA A 147 11.79 3.09 -5.46
N SER A 148 12.44 3.26 -6.61
CA SER A 148 12.94 4.54 -7.11
C SER A 148 11.80 5.39 -7.71
N ALA A 149 12.10 6.64 -8.06
CA ALA A 149 11.15 7.45 -8.83
C ALA A 149 10.90 6.86 -10.23
N GLU A 150 11.90 6.18 -10.80
CA GLU A 150 11.83 5.52 -12.12
C GLU A 150 10.87 4.31 -12.08
N ASP A 151 10.78 3.63 -10.94
CA ASP A 151 9.86 2.51 -10.74
C ASP A 151 8.39 2.96 -10.69
N THR A 152 8.13 4.25 -10.47
CA THR A 152 6.76 4.77 -10.27
C THR A 152 5.86 4.49 -11.46
N VAL A 153 6.37 4.61 -12.69
CA VAL A 153 5.58 4.37 -13.92
C VAL A 153 5.14 2.92 -13.99
N LEU A 154 6.08 1.98 -13.82
CA LEU A 154 5.81 0.55 -13.87
C LEU A 154 4.91 0.11 -12.68
N PHE A 155 5.15 0.66 -11.51
CA PHE A 155 4.35 0.41 -10.32
C PHE A 155 2.90 0.85 -10.51
N ASN A 156 2.67 2.06 -11.06
CA ASN A 156 1.33 2.56 -11.36
C ASN A 156 0.64 1.71 -12.43
N GLN A 157 1.37 1.28 -13.48
CA GLN A 157 0.82 0.34 -14.47
C GLN A 157 0.31 -0.94 -13.80
N PHE A 158 1.09 -1.54 -12.91
CA PHE A 158 0.70 -2.76 -12.19
C PHE A 158 -0.53 -2.54 -11.30
N LEU A 159 -0.62 -1.40 -10.64
CA LEU A 159 -1.80 -1.05 -9.86
C LEU A 159 -3.02 -0.84 -10.76
N ASP A 160 -2.89 -0.11 -11.87
CA ASP A 160 -4.01 0.16 -12.76
C ASP A 160 -4.57 -1.13 -13.39
N GLU A 161 -3.70 -2.09 -13.77
CA GLU A 161 -4.12 -3.41 -14.25
C GLU A 161 -4.99 -4.17 -13.24
N TRP A 162 -4.69 -4.03 -11.95
CA TRP A 162 -5.49 -4.63 -10.89
C TRP A 162 -6.76 -3.81 -10.61
N LEU A 163 -6.63 -2.49 -10.46
CA LEU A 163 -7.72 -1.60 -10.06
C LEU A 163 -8.91 -1.59 -11.04
N VAL A 164 -8.68 -1.89 -12.32
CA VAL A 164 -9.76 -2.02 -13.31
C VAL A 164 -10.61 -3.28 -13.09
N THR A 165 -10.14 -4.24 -12.29
CA THR A 165 -10.89 -5.46 -11.95
C THR A 165 -11.83 -5.28 -10.76
N LEU A 166 -11.71 -4.14 -10.04
CA LEU A 166 -12.52 -3.87 -8.85
C LEU A 166 -13.88 -3.26 -9.23
N PRO A 167 -14.93 -3.52 -8.43
CA PRO A 167 -16.18 -2.79 -8.52
C PRO A 167 -15.98 -1.29 -8.33
N ALA A 168 -16.67 -0.47 -9.10
CA ALA A 168 -16.51 0.98 -9.07
C ALA A 168 -16.80 1.59 -7.68
N GLU A 169 -17.73 1.01 -6.94
CA GLU A 169 -18.10 1.41 -5.57
C GLU A 169 -17.04 1.10 -4.53
N GLN A 170 -16.08 0.20 -4.82
CA GLN A 170 -14.97 -0.13 -3.93
C GLN A 170 -13.71 0.73 -4.19
N LEU A 171 -13.72 1.58 -5.20
CA LEU A 171 -12.54 2.33 -5.62
C LEU A 171 -12.78 3.84 -5.63
N LEU A 172 -12.02 4.58 -4.81
CA LEU A 172 -11.97 6.03 -4.85
C LEU A 172 -10.58 6.50 -5.34
N ARG A 173 -10.52 7.10 -6.53
CA ARG A 173 -9.29 7.68 -7.08
C ARG A 173 -9.18 9.16 -6.70
N LEU A 174 -8.02 9.56 -6.19
CA LEU A 174 -7.74 10.92 -5.73
C LEU A 174 -6.37 11.38 -6.28
N ASP A 175 -6.38 12.44 -7.07
CA ASP A 175 -5.16 13.18 -7.40
C ASP A 175 -4.85 14.16 -6.29
N VAL A 176 -3.70 13.97 -5.63
CA VAL A 176 -3.27 14.75 -4.48
C VAL A 176 -2.07 15.65 -4.80
N SER A 177 -1.87 15.97 -6.08
CA SER A 177 -0.77 16.82 -6.54
C SER A 177 -0.85 18.23 -5.94
N ALA A 178 -2.05 18.78 -5.81
CA ALA A 178 -2.29 20.14 -5.31
C ALA A 178 -2.65 20.18 -3.82
N GLU A 179 -2.64 19.04 -3.11
CA GLU A 179 -3.03 19.00 -1.70
C GLU A 179 -1.84 19.18 -0.75
N ASP A 180 -2.08 19.85 0.36
CA ASP A 180 -1.16 19.97 1.48
C ASP A 180 -1.25 18.76 2.43
N THR A 181 -0.66 18.85 3.61
CA THR A 181 -0.64 17.77 4.60
C THR A 181 -1.98 17.53 5.31
N GLU A 182 -2.94 18.44 5.18
CA GLU A 182 -4.26 18.31 5.79
C GLU A 182 -5.28 17.64 4.86
N PHE A 183 -4.97 17.50 3.58
CA PHE A 183 -5.84 16.86 2.58
C PHE A 183 -7.26 17.41 2.59
N GLY A 184 -7.36 18.75 2.53
CA GLY A 184 -8.62 19.49 2.70
C GLY A 184 -9.71 19.09 1.71
N GLN A 185 -9.38 18.62 0.51
CA GLN A 185 -10.33 18.14 -0.49
C GLN A 185 -10.59 16.64 -0.40
N SER A 186 -9.52 15.84 -0.15
CA SER A 186 -9.59 14.38 -0.15
C SER A 186 -10.27 13.82 1.09
N VAL A 187 -9.99 14.36 2.27
CA VAL A 187 -10.55 13.86 3.55
C VAL A 187 -12.09 13.89 3.55
N PRO A 188 -12.77 15.00 3.19
CA PRO A 188 -14.23 15.00 3.14
C PRO A 188 -14.81 13.99 2.13
N ARG A 189 -14.16 13.80 0.99
CA ARG A 189 -14.59 12.84 -0.03
C ARG A 189 -14.51 11.40 0.45
N ILE A 190 -13.46 11.06 1.21
CA ILE A 190 -13.31 9.72 1.79
C ILE A 190 -14.38 9.51 2.89
N LEU A 191 -14.54 10.49 3.80
CA LEU A 191 -15.52 10.39 4.89
C LEU A 191 -16.95 10.27 4.38
N ALA A 192 -17.27 10.81 3.22
CA ALA A 192 -18.60 10.70 2.59
C ALA A 192 -18.88 9.27 2.03
N GLN A 193 -17.89 8.38 1.96
CA GLN A 193 -18.05 6.98 1.53
C GLN A 193 -18.28 5.99 2.69
N LEU A 194 -18.20 6.46 3.94
CA LEU A 194 -18.32 5.64 5.16
C LEU A 194 -19.74 5.53 5.66
#